data_26c396690cf07c08eeeebc992c956a69
#
_entry.id   26c396690cf07c08eeeebc992c956a69
#
_cell.length_a   1.000
_cell.length_b   1.000
_cell.length_c   1.000
_cell.angle_alpha   90.00
_cell.angle_beta   90.00
_cell.angle_gamma   90.00
#
_symmetry.space_group_name_H-M   'P 1'
#
loop_
_entity.id
_entity.type
_entity.pdbx_description
1 polymer ?
#
loop_
_entity_poly.entity_id
_entity_poly.type
_entity_poly.pdbx_seq_one_letter_code
_entity_poly.pdbx_strand_id
1 'polypeptide(L)'
;MKFLLDNCFAPRVAQAIVALRGDAVVHQHDKFARDASDEAIVQALAREGGWTILSGDLNLARQRHQRRALRAYKITVFSLAPGWLDLPLWEQAAKLVRRWPEIERAADTAEAGTMVEIPVSPAAPFRRLAR
;
A
#
# COMPACT_ATOMS: atom_id res chain seq x y z
N MET A 1 -1.21 -13.71 1.04
CA MET A 1 -0.79 -12.33 0.70
C MET A 1 -1.08 -11.40 1.85
N LYS A 2 -0.11 -10.60 2.25
CA LYS A 2 -0.23 -9.67 3.38
C LYS A 2 -0.03 -8.24 2.88
N PHE A 3 -0.74 -7.30 3.48
CA PHE A 3 -0.70 -5.89 3.10
C PHE A 3 -0.28 -5.03 4.27
N LEU A 4 0.68 -4.15 4.03
CA LEU A 4 1.06 -3.11 4.98
C LEU A 4 0.51 -1.77 4.48
N LEU A 5 -0.35 -1.15 5.28
CA LEU A 5 -0.80 0.21 5.03
C LEU A 5 0.19 1.17 5.70
N ASP A 6 0.79 2.06 4.92
CA ASP A 6 1.79 2.96 5.46
C ASP A 6 1.18 4.08 6.32
N ASN A 7 2.05 4.91 6.91
CA ASN A 7 1.63 5.96 7.84
C ASN A 7 0.83 7.11 7.21
N CYS A 8 0.68 7.14 5.89
CA CYS A 8 -0.19 8.11 5.22
C CYS A 8 -1.67 7.79 5.43
N PHE A 9 -1.98 6.54 5.74
CA PHE A 9 -3.35 6.15 6.06
C PHE A 9 -3.66 6.46 7.52
N ALA A 10 -4.86 7.01 7.76
CA ALA A 10 -5.37 7.10 9.12
C ALA A 10 -5.54 5.69 9.71
N PRO A 11 -5.17 5.46 10.97
CA PRO A 11 -5.36 4.14 11.59
C PRO A 11 -6.80 3.63 11.50
N ARG A 12 -7.79 4.51 11.55
CA ARG A 12 -9.22 4.14 11.43
C ARG A 12 -9.55 3.51 10.08
N VAL A 13 -8.93 3.99 9.00
CA VAL A 13 -9.13 3.41 7.67
C VAL A 13 -8.57 2.00 7.62
N ALA A 14 -7.36 1.81 8.16
CA ALA A 14 -6.76 0.49 8.26
C ALA A 14 -7.61 -0.46 9.12
N GLN A 15 -8.12 0.02 10.25
CA GLN A 15 -8.98 -0.77 11.13
C GLN A 15 -10.25 -1.24 10.43
N ALA A 16 -10.86 -0.40 9.60
CA ALA A 16 -12.04 -0.77 8.83
C ALA A 16 -11.75 -1.94 7.89
N ILE A 17 -10.61 -1.91 7.22
CA ILE A 17 -10.20 -2.99 6.32
C ILE A 17 -9.86 -4.25 7.10
N VAL A 18 -9.11 -4.12 8.18
CA VAL A 18 -8.73 -5.25 9.05
C VAL A 18 -9.98 -5.92 9.61
N ALA A 19 -10.99 -5.15 10.01
CA ALA A 19 -12.25 -5.71 10.53
C ALA A 19 -12.93 -6.62 9.53
N LEU A 20 -12.74 -6.37 8.23
CA LEU A 20 -13.38 -7.15 7.17
C LEU A 20 -12.45 -8.23 6.61
N ARG A 21 -11.14 -8.01 6.59
CA ARG A 21 -10.19 -8.90 5.94
C ARG A 21 -9.24 -9.62 6.92
N GLY A 22 -9.33 -9.29 8.21
CA GLY A 22 -8.57 -9.98 9.25
C GLY A 22 -7.07 -9.71 9.20
N ASP A 23 -6.28 -10.69 9.59
CA ASP A 23 -4.84 -10.56 9.84
C ASP A 23 -4.00 -10.30 8.58
N ALA A 24 -4.61 -10.35 7.40
CA ALA A 24 -3.90 -10.09 6.15
C ALA A 24 -3.56 -8.62 5.95
N VAL A 25 -4.09 -7.71 6.77
CA VAL A 25 -3.88 -6.27 6.63
C VAL A 25 -3.38 -5.70 7.96
N VAL A 26 -2.28 -4.95 7.90
CA VAL A 26 -1.67 -4.36 9.11
C VAL A 26 -1.31 -2.90 8.81
N HIS A 27 -1.58 -2.01 9.75
CA HIS A 27 -1.09 -0.64 9.67
C HIS A 27 0.38 -0.59 10.10
N GLN A 28 1.16 0.28 9.45
CA GLN A 28 2.60 0.40 9.73
C GLN A 28 2.90 0.61 11.21
N HIS A 29 2.14 1.44 11.91
CA HIS A 29 2.37 1.74 13.32
C HIS A 29 2.07 0.57 14.25
N ASP A 30 1.31 -0.42 13.80
CA ASP A 30 1.03 -1.62 14.58
C ASP A 30 2.13 -2.68 14.45
N LYS A 31 2.98 -2.56 13.44
CA LYS A 31 4.05 -3.52 13.19
C LYS A 31 5.43 -2.97 13.47
N PHE A 32 5.64 -1.69 13.23
CA PHE A 32 6.96 -1.05 13.33
C PHE A 32 6.94 0.11 14.32
N ALA A 33 8.11 0.39 14.91
CA ALA A 33 8.29 1.59 15.71
C ALA A 33 8.08 2.85 14.85
N ARG A 34 7.59 3.92 15.45
CA ARG A 34 7.27 5.15 14.72
C ARG A 34 8.50 5.80 14.07
N ASP A 35 9.67 5.57 14.63
CA ASP A 35 10.94 6.09 14.13
C ASP A 35 11.66 5.13 13.18
N ALA A 36 11.05 4.00 12.85
CA ALA A 36 11.64 3.05 11.91
C ALA A 36 11.86 3.73 10.55
N SER A 37 13.05 3.55 9.98
CA SER A 37 13.33 4.09 8.66
C SER A 37 12.59 3.30 7.57
N ASP A 38 12.35 3.95 6.44
CA ASP A 38 11.71 3.29 5.29
C ASP A 38 12.53 2.08 4.84
N GLU A 39 13.85 2.19 4.84
CA GLU A 39 14.73 1.09 4.46
C GLU A 39 14.60 -0.09 5.44
N ALA A 40 14.57 0.17 6.74
CA ALA A 40 14.41 -0.88 7.74
C ALA A 40 13.08 -1.61 7.58
N ILE A 41 12.01 -0.88 7.28
CA ILE A 41 10.69 -1.45 7.01
C ILE A 41 10.73 -2.36 5.79
N VAL A 42 11.28 -1.88 4.68
CA VAL A 42 11.37 -2.64 3.44
C VAL A 42 12.20 -3.91 3.64
N GLN A 43 13.34 -3.81 4.34
CA GLN A 43 14.17 -4.97 4.64
C GLN A 43 13.44 -6.02 5.46
N ALA A 44 12.72 -5.59 6.49
CA ALA A 44 11.96 -6.51 7.35
C ALA A 44 10.86 -7.21 6.57
N LEU A 45 10.12 -6.49 5.75
CA LEU A 45 9.07 -7.07 4.91
C LEU A 45 9.64 -8.07 3.90
N ALA A 46 10.78 -7.75 3.31
CA ALA A 46 11.45 -8.63 2.36
C ALA A 46 11.90 -9.94 3.01
N ARG A 47 12.40 -9.87 4.25
CA ARG A 47 12.81 -11.07 4.99
C ARG A 47 11.63 -11.98 5.32
N GLU A 48 10.49 -11.40 5.66
CA GLU A 48 9.29 -12.19 5.97
C GLU A 48 8.66 -12.78 4.71
N GLY A 49 8.70 -12.04 3.61
CA GLY A 49 8.09 -12.44 2.33
C GLY A 49 6.58 -12.29 2.30
N GLY A 50 6.03 -12.17 1.10
CA GLY A 50 4.59 -12.14 0.87
C GLY A 50 3.91 -10.80 1.20
N TRP A 51 4.66 -9.73 1.39
CA TRP A 51 4.11 -8.41 1.69
C TRP A 51 3.94 -7.54 0.46
N THR A 52 2.82 -6.81 0.43
CA THR A 52 2.57 -5.72 -0.51
C THR A 52 2.34 -4.46 0.32
N ILE A 53 2.97 -3.35 -0.06
CA ILE A 53 2.75 -2.07 0.61
C ILE A 53 1.64 -1.31 -0.10
N LEU A 54 0.69 -0.80 0.68
CA LEU A 54 -0.30 0.16 0.20
C LEU A 54 0.09 1.52 0.75
N SER A 55 0.39 2.47 -0.12
CA SER A 55 0.87 3.79 0.25
C SER A 55 -0.06 4.89 -0.22
N GLY A 56 -0.31 5.86 0.65
CA GLY A 56 -0.97 7.10 0.28
C GLY A 56 0.01 8.17 -0.18
N ASP A 57 1.31 7.90 -0.08
CA ASP A 57 2.34 8.88 -0.40
C ASP A 57 2.87 8.70 -1.82
N LEU A 58 2.48 9.62 -2.70
CA LEU A 58 3.03 9.69 -4.07
C LEU A 58 4.53 9.94 -4.08
N ASN A 59 5.06 10.56 -3.03
CA ASN A 59 6.49 10.82 -2.93
C ASN A 59 7.30 9.54 -2.76
N LEU A 60 6.71 8.49 -2.16
CA LEU A 60 7.37 7.19 -2.04
C LEU A 60 7.76 6.67 -3.43
N ALA A 61 6.84 6.79 -4.40
CA ALA A 61 7.09 6.37 -5.77
C ALA A 61 8.01 7.34 -6.53
N ARG A 62 8.14 8.57 -6.07
CA ARG A 62 8.92 9.62 -6.73
C ARG A 62 10.34 9.76 -6.17
N GLN A 63 10.57 9.38 -4.92
CA GLN A 63 11.90 9.49 -4.32
C GLN A 63 12.79 8.36 -4.82
N ARG A 64 13.86 8.76 -5.49
CA ARG A 64 14.76 7.84 -6.20
C ARG A 64 15.36 6.76 -5.28
N HIS A 65 15.78 7.14 -4.07
CA HIS A 65 16.38 6.19 -3.14
C HIS A 65 15.37 5.18 -2.59
N GLN A 66 14.13 5.60 -2.35
CA GLN A 66 13.07 4.71 -1.90
C GLN A 66 12.69 3.71 -2.98
N ARG A 67 12.60 4.18 -4.24
CA ARG A 67 12.36 3.28 -5.38
C ARG A 67 13.47 2.26 -5.55
N ARG A 68 14.71 2.66 -5.31
CA ARG A 68 15.85 1.73 -5.36
C ARG A 68 15.71 0.63 -4.32
N ALA A 69 15.40 0.99 -3.07
CA ALA A 69 15.21 0.02 -2.00
C ALA A 69 14.06 -0.94 -2.32
N LEU A 70 12.92 -0.41 -2.73
CA LEU A 70 11.76 -1.22 -3.10
C LEU A 70 12.09 -2.18 -4.23
N ARG A 71 12.82 -1.71 -5.23
CA ARG A 71 13.22 -2.53 -6.37
C ARG A 71 14.26 -3.58 -5.98
N ALA A 72 15.26 -3.19 -5.17
CA ALA A 72 16.32 -4.10 -4.72
C ALA A 72 15.74 -5.25 -3.89
N TYR A 73 14.76 -4.97 -3.05
CA TYR A 73 14.10 -5.97 -2.20
C TYR A 73 12.87 -6.59 -2.84
N LYS A 74 12.53 -6.19 -4.07
CA LYS A 74 11.39 -6.70 -4.85
C LYS A 74 10.05 -6.59 -4.11
N ILE A 75 9.84 -5.44 -3.45
CA ILE A 75 8.58 -5.16 -2.76
C ILE A 75 7.60 -4.50 -3.74
N THR A 76 6.42 -5.08 -3.84
CA THR A 76 5.33 -4.53 -4.64
C THR A 76 4.64 -3.41 -3.86
N VAL A 77 4.38 -2.30 -4.52
CA VAL A 77 3.73 -1.14 -3.91
C VAL A 77 2.51 -0.74 -4.72
N PHE A 78 1.39 -0.57 -4.03
CA PHE A 78 0.19 0.03 -4.58
C PHE A 78 0.05 1.43 -3.96
N SER A 79 0.07 2.46 -4.79
CA SER A 79 -0.05 3.84 -4.32
C SER A 79 -1.38 4.44 -4.72
N LEU A 80 -1.93 5.25 -3.82
CA LEU A 80 -3.17 5.97 -4.10
C LEU A 80 -2.87 7.15 -5.02
N ALA A 81 -3.69 7.33 -6.05
CA ALA A 81 -3.60 8.48 -6.95
C ALA A 81 -3.91 9.78 -6.20
N PRO A 82 -3.49 10.95 -6.74
CA PRO A 82 -3.88 12.22 -6.17
C PRO A 82 -5.39 12.34 -6.00
N GLY A 83 -5.81 12.94 -4.91
CA GLY A 83 -7.23 13.14 -4.58
C GLY A 83 -7.78 12.17 -3.54
N TRP A 84 -7.17 11.00 -3.38
CA TRP A 84 -7.64 10.04 -2.39
C TRP A 84 -7.60 10.59 -0.96
N LEU A 85 -6.49 11.21 -0.57
CA LEU A 85 -6.30 11.70 0.79
C LEU A 85 -7.09 12.97 1.07
N ASP A 86 -7.65 13.60 0.04
CA ASP A 86 -8.55 14.75 0.17
C ASP A 86 -9.98 14.32 0.52
N LEU A 87 -10.30 13.06 0.35
CA LEU A 87 -11.61 12.53 0.69
C LEU A 87 -11.79 12.42 2.19
N PRO A 88 -13.02 12.60 2.71
CA PRO A 88 -13.30 12.28 4.11
C PRO A 88 -12.92 10.84 4.43
N LEU A 89 -12.53 10.57 5.67
CA LEU A 89 -12.04 9.24 6.07
C LEU A 89 -13.03 8.12 5.74
N TRP A 90 -14.32 8.35 5.99
CA TRP A 90 -15.32 7.32 5.72
C TRP A 90 -15.45 7.03 4.21
N GLU A 91 -15.25 8.02 3.35
CA GLU A 91 -15.22 7.81 1.90
C GLU A 91 -13.97 7.06 1.46
N GLN A 92 -12.82 7.39 2.04
CA GLN A 92 -11.59 6.64 1.79
C GLN A 92 -11.80 5.17 2.14
N ALA A 93 -12.33 4.90 3.32
CA ALA A 93 -12.57 3.53 3.78
C ALA A 93 -13.58 2.81 2.90
N ALA A 94 -14.69 3.45 2.56
CA ALA A 94 -15.74 2.84 1.71
C ALA A 94 -15.19 2.49 0.32
N LYS A 95 -14.45 3.40 -0.28
CA LYS A 95 -13.86 3.17 -1.62
C LYS A 95 -12.81 2.05 -1.59
N LEU A 96 -11.97 2.02 -0.57
CA LEU A 96 -10.95 0.98 -0.43
C LEU A 96 -11.58 -0.38 -0.17
N VAL A 97 -12.54 -0.45 0.72
CA VAL A 97 -13.26 -1.71 1.02
C VAL A 97 -13.93 -2.24 -0.24
N ARG A 98 -14.61 -1.37 -0.96
CA ARG A 98 -15.31 -1.77 -2.19
C ARG A 98 -14.34 -2.30 -3.25
N ARG A 99 -13.15 -1.70 -3.35
CA ARG A 99 -12.17 -2.08 -4.35
C ARG A 99 -11.18 -3.14 -3.85
N TRP A 100 -11.26 -3.52 -2.60
CA TRP A 100 -10.29 -4.41 -1.98
C TRP A 100 -10.14 -5.77 -2.69
N PRO A 101 -11.20 -6.45 -3.11
CA PRO A 101 -11.05 -7.71 -3.86
C PRO A 101 -10.22 -7.54 -5.14
N GLU A 102 -10.37 -6.43 -5.83
CA GLU A 102 -9.59 -6.11 -7.02
C GLU A 102 -8.13 -5.85 -6.69
N ILE A 103 -7.87 -5.14 -5.58
CA ILE A 103 -6.52 -4.91 -5.08
C ILE A 103 -5.84 -6.24 -4.76
N GLU A 104 -6.53 -7.14 -4.08
CA GLU A 104 -6.00 -8.47 -3.76
C GLU A 104 -5.65 -9.26 -5.02
N ARG A 105 -6.52 -9.27 -6.02
CA ARG A 105 -6.27 -9.97 -7.27
C ARG A 105 -5.09 -9.36 -8.02
N ALA A 106 -5.01 -8.04 -8.07
CA ALA A 106 -3.90 -7.36 -8.74
C ALA A 106 -2.58 -7.62 -8.03
N ALA A 107 -2.57 -7.64 -6.70
CA ALA A 107 -1.36 -7.95 -5.93
C ALA A 107 -0.90 -9.39 -6.14
N ASP A 108 -1.85 -10.32 -6.23
CA ASP A 108 -1.57 -11.74 -6.44
C ASP A 108 -0.87 -12.00 -7.79
N THR A 109 -1.23 -11.23 -8.81
CA THR A 109 -0.72 -11.43 -10.17
C THR A 109 0.42 -10.49 -10.54
N ALA A 110 0.71 -9.48 -9.73
CA ALA A 110 1.77 -8.53 -10.01
C ALA A 110 3.15 -9.17 -9.87
N GLU A 111 4.06 -8.82 -10.77
CA GLU A 111 5.46 -9.18 -10.61
C GLU A 111 6.03 -8.49 -9.36
N ALA A 112 6.88 -9.21 -8.63
CA ALA A 112 7.54 -8.66 -7.45
C ALA A 112 8.31 -7.39 -7.81
N GLY A 113 8.12 -6.34 -7.01
CA GLY A 113 8.76 -5.05 -7.25
C GLY A 113 7.99 -4.11 -8.17
N THR A 114 6.79 -4.49 -8.59
CA THR A 114 5.94 -3.65 -9.43
C THR A 114 5.33 -2.52 -8.61
N MET A 115 5.21 -1.35 -9.21
CA MET A 115 4.52 -0.21 -8.65
C MET A 115 3.23 0.04 -9.42
N VAL A 116 2.10 0.13 -8.72
CA VAL A 116 0.77 0.27 -9.31
C VAL A 116 0.06 1.44 -8.65
N GLU A 117 -0.60 2.27 -9.45
CA GLU A 117 -1.42 3.37 -8.95
C GLU A 117 -2.88 2.97 -8.95
N ILE A 118 -3.55 3.25 -7.84
CA ILE A 118 -4.99 3.03 -7.68
C ILE A 118 -5.70 4.37 -7.93
N PRO A 119 -6.48 4.51 -9.01
CA PRO A 119 -7.18 5.76 -9.29
C PRO A 119 -8.34 5.97 -8.31
N VAL A 120 -8.76 7.24 -8.15
CA VAL A 120 -9.90 7.58 -7.28
C VAL A 120 -11.21 7.06 -7.88
N SER A 121 -11.36 7.16 -9.19
CA SER A 121 -12.56 6.68 -9.88
C SER A 121 -12.67 5.15 -9.77
N PRO A 122 -13.78 4.62 -9.26
CA PRO A 122 -13.94 3.18 -9.12
C PRO A 122 -14.03 2.43 -10.45
N ALA A 123 -14.32 3.14 -11.54
CA ALA A 123 -14.40 2.56 -12.87
C ALA A 123 -13.07 2.56 -13.63
N ALA A 124 -12.10 3.34 -13.17
CA ALA A 124 -10.81 3.44 -13.85
C ALA A 124 -9.91 2.24 -13.53
N PRO A 125 -9.16 1.72 -14.49
CA PRO A 125 -8.26 0.61 -14.25
C PRO A 125 -7.05 1.04 -13.42
N PHE A 126 -6.46 0.08 -12.71
CA PHE A 126 -5.17 0.29 -12.04
C PHE A 126 -4.11 0.59 -13.10
N ARG A 127 -3.18 1.49 -12.76
CA ARG A 127 -2.15 1.92 -13.67
C ARG A 127 -0.77 1.51 -13.18
N ARG A 128 -0.07 0.73 -13.98
CA ARG A 128 1.31 0.37 -13.68
C ARG A 128 2.19 1.61 -13.84
N LEU A 129 2.96 1.93 -12.81
CA LEU A 129 3.90 3.04 -12.84
C LEU A 129 5.23 2.57 -13.45
N ALA A 130 5.96 3.50 -14.07
CA ALA A 130 7.27 3.20 -14.63
C ALA A 130 8.24 2.75 -13.54
N ARG A 131 9.00 1.74 -13.84
CA ARG A 131 10.02 1.19 -12.94
C ARG A 131 11.20 2.15 -12.79
#